data_fb4679f1464bbf3893056ebd223e62a7
#
_entry.id   fb4679f1464bbf3893056ebd223e62a7
#
_cell.length_a   1.000
_cell.length_b   1.000
_cell.length_c   1.000
_cell.angle_alpha   90.00
_cell.angle_beta   90.00
_cell.angle_gamma   90.00
#
_symmetry.space_group_name_H-M   'P 1'
#
loop_
_entity.id
_entity.type
_entity.pdbx_description
1 polymer ?
#
loop_
_entity_poly.entity_id
_entity_poly.type
_entity_poly.pdbx_seq_one_letter_code
_entity_poly.pdbx_strand_id
1 'polypeptide(L)'
;MSETYETPEQRGEHVYELFMRGSELLAKGDFMAASIPLERARSLEPDKTSIREALGRAYFRSARFEQAAREFSAVVERYPVNDYAHFCLGRSLANSGRRREARKHAALAAHMRPDRDDYRAFRESLQAA
;
A
#
# COMPACT_ATOMS: atom_id res chain seq x y z
N MET A 1 -15.52 29.01 -21.33
CA MET A 1 -14.48 28.18 -20.74
C MET A 1 -14.53 26.78 -21.38
N SER A 2 -13.45 26.38 -22.02
CA SER A 2 -13.40 25.07 -22.64
C SER A 2 -12.91 24.05 -21.61
N GLU A 3 -13.69 23.03 -21.37
CA GLU A 3 -13.25 21.89 -20.58
C GLU A 3 -12.47 20.96 -21.48
N THR A 4 -11.29 20.54 -21.03
CA THR A 4 -10.48 19.60 -21.77
C THR A 4 -10.69 18.21 -21.16
N TYR A 5 -11.21 17.30 -21.96
CA TYR A 5 -11.41 15.91 -21.54
C TYR A 5 -10.26 15.06 -22.04
N GLU A 6 -9.64 14.32 -21.13
CA GLU A 6 -8.62 13.35 -21.51
C GLU A 6 -9.28 12.12 -22.17
N THR A 7 -8.66 11.65 -23.26
CA THR A 7 -9.03 10.34 -23.81
C THR A 7 -8.57 9.25 -22.83
N PRO A 8 -9.10 8.00 -22.96
CA PRO A 8 -8.60 6.89 -22.15
C PRO A 8 -7.10 6.65 -22.29
N GLU A 9 -6.55 6.83 -23.51
CA GLU A 9 -5.11 6.68 -23.75
C GLU A 9 -4.32 7.77 -23.03
N GLN A 10 -4.78 9.03 -23.13
CA GLN A 10 -4.12 10.16 -22.46
C GLN A 10 -4.15 9.99 -20.95
N ARG A 11 -5.26 9.47 -20.39
CA ARG A 11 -5.37 9.20 -18.97
C ARG A 11 -4.39 8.13 -18.54
N GLY A 12 -4.26 7.05 -19.32
CA GLY A 12 -3.32 5.98 -19.06
C GLY A 12 -1.89 6.47 -19.03
N GLU A 13 -1.51 7.32 -20.00
CA GLU A 13 -0.17 7.93 -20.04
C GLU A 13 0.07 8.83 -18.84
N HIS A 14 -0.92 9.62 -18.48
CA HIS A 14 -0.83 10.53 -17.34
C HIS A 14 -0.67 9.75 -16.02
N VAL A 15 -1.46 8.69 -15.83
CA VAL A 15 -1.35 7.82 -14.66
C VAL A 15 0.03 7.17 -14.60
N TYR A 16 0.53 6.69 -15.73
CA TYR A 16 1.85 6.08 -15.81
C TYR A 16 2.95 7.07 -15.38
N GLU A 17 2.91 8.30 -15.88
CA GLU A 17 3.87 9.34 -15.51
C GLU A 17 3.83 9.64 -14.00
N LEU A 18 2.63 9.76 -13.44
CA LEU A 18 2.45 10.00 -12.01
C LEU A 18 3.00 8.83 -11.18
N PHE A 19 2.71 7.61 -11.61
CA PHE A 19 3.21 6.41 -10.93
C PHE A 19 4.73 6.33 -10.97
N MET A 20 5.33 6.63 -12.13
CA MET A 20 6.78 6.61 -12.27
C MET A 20 7.44 7.68 -11.39
N ARG A 21 6.87 8.86 -11.34
CA ARG A 21 7.37 9.93 -10.47
C ARG A 21 7.30 9.52 -8.99
N GLY A 22 6.18 8.96 -8.57
CA GLY A 22 6.01 8.46 -7.21
C GLY A 22 7.01 7.36 -6.87
N SER A 23 7.22 6.43 -7.81
CA SER A 23 8.17 5.33 -7.64
C SER A 23 9.61 5.82 -7.52
N GLU A 24 9.99 6.82 -8.30
CA GLU A 24 11.32 7.45 -8.21
C GLU A 24 11.53 8.11 -6.85
N LEU A 25 10.52 8.83 -6.37
CA LEU A 25 10.58 9.49 -5.06
C LEU A 25 10.66 8.46 -3.94
N LEU A 26 9.94 7.34 -4.04
CA LEU A 26 10.06 6.23 -3.09
C LEU A 26 11.48 5.69 -3.07
N ALA A 27 12.06 5.46 -4.26
CA ALA A 27 13.41 4.92 -4.38
C ALA A 27 14.46 5.85 -3.75
N LYS A 28 14.22 7.16 -3.80
CA LYS A 28 15.12 8.16 -3.20
C LYS A 28 14.88 8.36 -1.70
N GLY A 29 13.85 7.75 -1.14
CA GLY A 29 13.50 7.93 0.26
C GLY A 29 12.65 9.17 0.55
N ASP A 30 12.16 9.85 -0.47
CA ASP A 30 11.30 11.03 -0.33
C ASP A 30 9.83 10.61 -0.19
N PHE A 31 9.52 9.95 0.92
CA PHE A 31 8.23 9.28 1.11
C PHE A 31 7.03 10.23 1.15
N MET A 32 7.18 11.36 1.84
CA MET A 32 6.12 12.38 1.86
C MET A 32 5.85 12.91 0.47
N ALA A 33 6.91 13.26 -0.27
CA ALA A 33 6.79 13.78 -1.63
C ALA A 33 6.21 12.73 -2.57
N ALA A 34 6.57 11.46 -2.39
CA ALA A 34 6.08 10.36 -3.22
C ALA A 34 4.56 10.22 -3.15
N SER A 35 3.96 10.48 -2.00
CA SER A 35 2.51 10.32 -1.84
C SER A 35 1.71 11.29 -2.72
N ILE A 36 2.25 12.43 -3.08
CA ILE A 36 1.53 13.44 -3.85
C ILE A 36 1.17 12.93 -5.26
N PRO A 37 2.13 12.53 -6.11
CA PRO A 37 1.77 11.99 -7.42
C PRO A 37 1.00 10.67 -7.34
N LEU A 38 1.26 9.86 -6.31
CA LEU A 38 0.56 8.59 -6.14
C LEU A 38 -0.90 8.78 -5.74
N GLU A 39 -1.21 9.77 -4.91
CA GLU A 39 -2.60 10.11 -4.58
C GLU A 39 -3.37 10.56 -5.81
N ARG A 40 -2.71 11.34 -6.67
CA ARG A 40 -3.34 11.77 -7.91
C ARG A 40 -3.56 10.60 -8.86
N ALA A 41 -2.59 9.71 -8.98
CA ALA A 41 -2.73 8.49 -9.79
C ALA A 41 -3.91 7.64 -9.29
N ARG A 42 -4.04 7.49 -7.96
CA ARG A 42 -5.14 6.75 -7.35
C ARG A 42 -6.50 7.40 -7.67
N SER A 43 -6.56 8.73 -7.66
CA SER A 43 -7.80 9.45 -8.01
C SER A 43 -8.23 9.17 -9.44
N LEU A 44 -7.27 9.01 -10.35
CA LEU A 44 -7.55 8.74 -11.76
C LEU A 44 -7.87 7.27 -12.03
N GLU A 45 -7.20 6.36 -11.32
CA GLU A 45 -7.43 4.91 -11.45
C GLU A 45 -7.43 4.24 -10.07
N PRO A 46 -8.57 4.32 -9.37
CA PRO A 46 -8.65 3.85 -7.97
C PRO A 46 -8.54 2.34 -7.78
N ASP A 47 -8.72 1.55 -8.84
CA ASP A 47 -8.66 0.09 -8.77
C ASP A 47 -7.29 -0.50 -9.11
N LYS A 48 -6.31 0.34 -9.40
CA LYS A 48 -4.98 -0.14 -9.76
C LYS A 48 -4.17 -0.53 -8.51
N THR A 49 -3.96 -1.82 -8.36
CA THR A 49 -3.26 -2.42 -7.20
C THR A 49 -1.85 -1.86 -7.02
N SER A 50 -1.10 -1.73 -8.12
CA SER A 50 0.28 -1.21 -8.06
C SER A 50 0.35 0.19 -7.47
N ILE A 51 -0.62 1.04 -7.78
CA ILE A 51 -0.71 2.39 -7.24
C ILE A 51 -1.03 2.34 -5.75
N ARG A 52 -1.99 1.52 -5.35
CA ARG A 52 -2.38 1.37 -3.95
C ARG A 52 -1.23 0.85 -3.10
N GLU A 53 -0.50 -0.14 -3.59
CA GLU A 53 0.66 -0.68 -2.88
C GLU A 53 1.78 0.35 -2.74
N ALA A 54 2.09 1.07 -3.81
CA ALA A 54 3.12 2.12 -3.79
C ALA A 54 2.73 3.23 -2.82
N LEU A 55 1.48 3.67 -2.87
CA LEU A 55 0.96 4.72 -1.98
C LEU A 55 0.96 4.23 -0.53
N GLY A 56 0.56 3.00 -0.28
CA GLY A 56 0.62 2.38 1.04
C GLY A 56 2.03 2.39 1.61
N ARG A 57 3.03 2.05 0.80
CA ARG A 57 4.43 2.10 1.22
C ARG A 57 4.89 3.53 1.52
N ALA A 58 4.47 4.50 0.70
CA ALA A 58 4.81 5.90 0.95
C ALA A 58 4.23 6.38 2.28
N TYR A 59 2.98 6.06 2.54
CA TYR A 59 2.34 6.39 3.81
C TYR A 59 3.03 5.70 4.99
N PHE A 60 3.31 4.41 4.87
CA PHE A 60 3.95 3.64 5.94
C PHE A 60 5.32 4.23 6.28
N ARG A 61 6.15 4.48 5.26
CA ARG A 61 7.50 4.98 5.45
C ARG A 61 7.53 6.42 5.96
N SER A 62 6.44 7.17 5.80
CA SER A 62 6.30 8.51 6.37
C SER A 62 5.48 8.51 7.67
N ALA A 63 5.31 7.35 8.27
CA ALA A 63 4.60 7.15 9.55
C ALA A 63 3.12 7.55 9.53
N ARG A 64 2.49 7.53 8.35
CA ARG A 64 1.06 7.76 8.21
C ARG A 64 0.35 6.40 8.15
N PHE A 65 0.35 5.71 9.29
CA PHE A 65 -0.02 4.30 9.37
C PHE A 65 -1.49 4.03 9.11
N GLU A 66 -2.39 4.89 9.57
CA GLU A 66 -3.83 4.72 9.28
C GLU A 66 -4.12 4.84 7.78
N GLN A 67 -3.46 5.78 7.11
CA GLN A 67 -3.61 5.95 5.67
C GLN A 67 -3.02 4.75 4.92
N ALA A 68 -1.86 4.26 5.37
CA ALA A 68 -1.25 3.06 4.81
C ALA A 68 -2.20 1.85 4.94
N ALA A 69 -2.80 1.68 6.12
CA ALA A 69 -3.75 0.59 6.36
C ALA A 69 -4.94 0.65 5.39
N ARG A 70 -5.45 1.84 5.11
CA ARG A 70 -6.55 1.98 4.16
C ARG A 70 -6.17 1.53 2.75
N GLU A 71 -4.95 1.87 2.30
CA GLU A 71 -4.49 1.47 0.96
C GLU A 71 -4.32 -0.05 0.86
N PHE A 72 -3.64 -0.65 1.85
CA PHE A 72 -3.44 -2.10 1.84
C PHE A 72 -4.75 -2.86 2.06
N SER A 73 -5.67 -2.31 2.83
CA SER A 73 -7.01 -2.87 3.01
C SER A 73 -7.75 -2.99 1.67
N ALA A 74 -7.68 -1.94 0.85
CA ALA A 74 -8.28 -1.95 -0.47
C ALA A 74 -7.68 -3.05 -1.36
N VAL A 75 -6.39 -3.30 -1.22
CA VAL A 75 -5.72 -4.36 -1.98
C VAL A 75 -6.20 -5.75 -1.53
N VAL A 76 -6.26 -6.01 -0.21
CA VAL A 76 -6.68 -7.34 0.28
C VAL A 76 -8.16 -7.61 0.04
N GLU A 77 -9.01 -6.58 0.00
CA GLU A 77 -10.41 -6.75 -0.36
C GLU A 77 -10.56 -7.28 -1.78
N ARG A 78 -9.76 -6.76 -2.71
CA ARG A 78 -9.81 -7.15 -4.11
C ARG A 78 -9.03 -8.45 -4.37
N TYR A 79 -7.90 -8.62 -3.69
CA TYR A 79 -7.01 -9.77 -3.87
C TYR A 79 -6.69 -10.40 -2.51
N PRO A 80 -7.63 -11.20 -1.96
CA PRO A 80 -7.46 -11.78 -0.62
C PRO A 80 -6.26 -12.71 -0.46
N VAL A 81 -5.68 -13.19 -1.58
CA VAL A 81 -4.51 -14.08 -1.54
C VAL A 81 -3.18 -13.34 -1.75
N ASN A 82 -3.21 -12.01 -1.73
CA ASN A 82 -1.99 -11.21 -1.83
C ASN A 82 -1.29 -11.20 -0.46
N ASP A 83 -0.28 -12.06 -0.30
CA ASP A 83 0.44 -12.22 0.97
C ASP A 83 1.16 -10.95 1.39
N TYR A 84 1.79 -10.26 0.44
CA TYR A 84 2.51 -9.02 0.74
C TYR A 84 1.56 -7.94 1.27
N ALA A 85 0.38 -7.82 0.66
CA ALA A 85 -0.61 -6.83 1.11
C ALA A 85 -1.11 -7.13 2.52
N HIS A 86 -1.31 -8.40 2.87
CA HIS A 86 -1.66 -8.79 4.24
C HIS A 86 -0.54 -8.45 5.22
N PHE A 87 0.70 -8.71 4.84
CA PHE A 87 1.86 -8.39 5.68
C PHE A 87 1.93 -6.88 5.92
N CYS A 88 1.83 -6.08 4.87
CA CYS A 88 1.89 -4.62 4.97
C CYS A 88 0.70 -4.05 5.74
N LEU A 89 -0.49 -4.61 5.54
CA LEU A 89 -1.67 -4.21 6.30
C LEU A 89 -1.48 -4.50 7.78
N GLY A 90 -0.98 -5.69 8.10
CA GLY A 90 -0.69 -6.07 9.49
C GLY A 90 0.28 -5.09 10.15
N ARG A 91 1.37 -4.76 9.47
CA ARG A 91 2.35 -3.81 10.00
C ARG A 91 1.76 -2.42 10.19
N SER A 92 0.95 -1.95 9.24
CA SER A 92 0.30 -0.65 9.33
C SER A 92 -0.67 -0.60 10.52
N LEU A 93 -1.47 -1.65 10.70
CA LEU A 93 -2.39 -1.75 11.81
C LEU A 93 -1.67 -1.81 13.15
N ALA A 94 -0.59 -2.60 13.23
CA ALA A 94 0.20 -2.70 14.46
C ALA A 94 0.78 -1.35 14.87
N ASN A 95 1.29 -0.60 13.90
CA ASN A 95 1.86 0.73 14.14
C ASN A 95 0.79 1.79 14.42
N SER A 96 -0.47 1.51 14.10
CA SER A 96 -1.61 2.35 14.45
C SER A 96 -2.21 2.01 15.82
N GLY A 97 -1.64 1.02 16.51
CA GLY A 97 -2.18 0.56 17.78
C GLY A 97 -3.33 -0.43 17.65
N ARG A 98 -3.66 -0.88 16.48
CA ARG A 98 -4.75 -1.85 16.21
C ARG A 98 -4.19 -3.27 16.18
N ARG A 99 -3.65 -3.67 17.31
CA ARG A 99 -2.87 -4.91 17.45
C ARG A 99 -3.70 -6.18 17.18
N ARG A 100 -4.94 -6.21 17.63
CA ARG A 100 -5.82 -7.38 17.43
C ARG A 100 -6.06 -7.64 15.94
N GLU A 101 -6.38 -6.60 15.18
CA GLU A 101 -6.57 -6.72 13.73
C GLU A 101 -5.26 -7.07 13.02
N ALA A 102 -4.15 -6.50 13.48
CA ALA A 102 -2.83 -6.79 12.92
C ALA A 102 -2.49 -8.29 13.02
N ARG A 103 -2.83 -8.94 14.12
CA ARG A 103 -2.57 -10.38 14.32
C ARG A 103 -3.21 -11.24 13.24
N LYS A 104 -4.42 -10.91 12.84
CA LYS A 104 -5.14 -11.64 11.78
C LYS A 104 -4.36 -11.61 10.47
N HIS A 105 -3.93 -10.43 10.06
CA HIS A 105 -3.24 -10.25 8.79
C HIS A 105 -1.81 -10.80 8.83
N ALA A 106 -1.14 -10.68 9.97
CA ALA A 106 0.17 -11.28 10.18
C ALA A 106 0.09 -12.82 10.04
N ALA A 107 -0.94 -13.43 10.63
CA ALA A 107 -1.15 -14.87 10.55
C ALA A 107 -1.44 -15.31 9.12
N LEU A 108 -2.28 -14.56 8.40
CA LEU A 108 -2.61 -14.87 7.00
C LEU A 108 -1.37 -14.83 6.11
N ALA A 109 -0.55 -13.79 6.24
CA ALA A 109 0.68 -13.67 5.45
C ALA A 109 1.63 -14.83 5.72
N ALA A 110 1.86 -15.17 6.99
CA ALA A 110 2.74 -16.27 7.38
C ALA A 110 2.20 -17.63 6.92
N HIS A 111 0.88 -17.81 6.95
CA HIS A 111 0.25 -19.05 6.46
C HIS A 111 0.41 -19.20 4.95
N MET A 112 0.24 -18.12 4.21
CA MET A 112 0.36 -18.13 2.74
C MET A 112 1.80 -18.35 2.27
N ARG A 113 2.76 -17.81 3.02
CA ARG A 113 4.18 -17.91 2.69
C ARG A 113 4.98 -18.35 3.91
N PRO A 114 4.89 -19.65 4.28
CA PRO A 114 5.63 -20.17 5.44
C PRO A 114 7.15 -20.15 5.24
N ASP A 115 7.62 -19.98 4.02
CA ASP A 115 9.02 -19.84 3.66
C ASP A 115 9.60 -18.44 3.98
N ARG A 116 8.75 -17.46 4.26
CA ARG A 116 9.18 -16.08 4.53
C ARG A 116 9.47 -15.92 6.02
N ASP A 117 10.74 -15.74 6.35
CA ASP A 117 11.18 -15.54 7.74
C ASP A 117 10.65 -14.23 8.33
N ASP A 118 10.58 -13.17 7.51
CA ASP A 118 10.07 -11.88 7.96
C ASP A 118 8.60 -11.94 8.34
N TYR A 119 7.79 -12.70 7.60
CA TYR A 119 6.37 -12.88 7.91
C TYR A 119 6.19 -13.63 9.23
N ARG A 120 6.95 -14.71 9.43
CA ARG A 120 6.90 -15.48 10.67
C ARG A 120 7.36 -14.67 11.87
N ALA A 121 8.45 -13.93 11.72
CA ALA A 121 8.99 -13.09 12.78
C ALA A 121 7.99 -12.02 13.20
N PHE A 122 7.32 -11.40 12.22
CA PHE A 122 6.30 -10.40 12.50
C PHE A 122 5.11 -11.01 13.27
N ARG A 123 4.61 -12.17 12.81
CA ARG A 123 3.53 -12.87 13.52
C ARG A 123 3.90 -13.17 14.96
N GLU A 124 5.11 -13.69 15.18
CA GLU A 124 5.60 -14.01 16.52
C GLU A 124 5.71 -12.78 17.40
N SER A 125 6.16 -11.65 16.85
CA SER A 125 6.28 -10.39 17.59
C SER A 125 4.94 -9.90 18.10
N LEU A 126 3.84 -10.20 17.41
CA LEU A 126 2.49 -9.80 17.81
C LEU A 126 1.87 -10.78 18.81
N GLN A 127 2.36 -11.99 18.91
CA GLN A 127 1.90 -12.99 19.87
C GLN A 127 2.53 -12.77 21.24
N ALA A 128 3.68 -12.15 21.31
CA ALA A 128 4.32 -11.80 22.56
C ALA A 128 3.45 -10.76 23.29
N ALA A 129 3.11 -11.03 24.52
CA ALA A 129 2.18 -10.21 25.32
C ALA A 129 2.68 -8.79 25.54
#